data_2d8df9a30b197c33944ae0ccaf87e0b2
#
_entry.id   2d8df9a30b197c33944ae0ccaf87e0b2
#
_cell.length_a   1.000
_cell.length_b   1.000
_cell.length_c   1.000
_cell.angle_alpha   90.00
_cell.angle_beta   90.00
_cell.angle_gamma   90.00
#
_symmetry.space_group_name_H-M   'P 1'
#
loop_
_entity.id
_entity.type
_entity.pdbx_description
1 polymer ?
#
loop_
_entity_poly.entity_id
_entity_poly.type
_entity_poly.pdbx_seq_one_letter_code
_entity_poly.pdbx_strand_id
1 'polypeptide(L)'
;ERQLFDKALAKQAAEAGAKIMMRTSCTGIIREEGKIVGIRAICMGEPIEIRAKCVVAADGYECQTARWAGIDTKLKLSDIDSCIQYRMCNIDVAPDYCEFVIGSVAPGGYIWVFPKGNGVANVGIGVAGQLCKGNADAKMYLDKWIAADPRFKNGQILEIMGGFVSTCPGLDCAVDDNIILVGDAARIIDPITGGGICHACRTGMYAGKVLTECAKIGDFSKKALMPYEKMWRDRMEDKLFRNWMAKEKLATLDDDTIDDLIKMISTADIKEVTVYNLLKTIKEKYPQVVEGFEDLI
;
A
#
# COMPACT_ATOMS: atom_id res chain seq x y z
N GLU A 1 4.63 -15.36 2.58
CA GLU A 1 3.31 -15.89 2.16
C GLU A 1 2.18 -15.22 2.92
N ARG A 2 1.40 -14.35 2.21
CA ARG A 2 0.31 -13.58 2.79
C ARG A 2 -0.77 -14.47 3.43
N GLN A 3 -1.12 -15.57 2.78
CA GLN A 3 -2.12 -16.50 3.34
C GLN A 3 -1.71 -17.07 4.70
N LEU A 4 -0.42 -17.30 4.95
CA LEU A 4 0.07 -17.76 6.24
C LEU A 4 0.15 -16.61 7.25
N PHE A 5 0.69 -15.46 6.81
CA PHE A 5 0.87 -14.29 7.64
C PHE A 5 -0.47 -13.74 8.14
N ASP A 6 -1.44 -13.54 7.23
CA ASP A 6 -2.75 -13.00 7.58
C ASP A 6 -3.52 -13.94 8.53
N LYS A 7 -3.44 -15.27 8.28
CA LYS A 7 -4.04 -16.26 9.18
C LYS A 7 -3.39 -16.28 10.57
N ALA A 8 -2.07 -16.08 10.66
CA ALA A 8 -1.37 -16.01 11.93
C ALA A 8 -1.82 -14.79 12.75
N LEU A 9 -2.00 -13.63 12.13
CA LEU A 9 -2.54 -12.43 12.80
C LEU A 9 -4.00 -12.63 13.22
N ALA A 10 -4.83 -13.20 12.36
CA ALA A 10 -6.23 -13.49 12.69
C ALA A 10 -6.34 -14.49 13.85
N LYS A 11 -5.47 -15.52 13.89
CA LYS A 11 -5.40 -16.45 15.01
C LYS A 11 -5.08 -15.75 16.33
N GLN A 12 -4.05 -14.89 16.33
CA GLN A 12 -3.69 -14.11 17.53
C GLN A 12 -4.85 -13.21 18.01
N ALA A 13 -5.54 -12.57 17.06
CA ALA A 13 -6.71 -11.75 17.39
C ALA A 13 -7.84 -12.60 18.03
N ALA A 14 -8.11 -13.79 17.48
CA ALA A 14 -9.12 -14.70 18.03
C ALA A 14 -8.72 -15.22 19.43
N GLU A 15 -7.45 -15.55 19.64
CA GLU A 15 -6.90 -15.96 20.95
C GLU A 15 -7.01 -14.84 21.98
N ALA A 16 -6.93 -13.58 21.55
CA ALA A 16 -7.17 -12.40 22.38
C ALA A 16 -8.66 -12.07 22.60
N GLY A 17 -9.58 -12.89 22.07
CA GLY A 17 -11.03 -12.76 22.27
C GLY A 17 -11.77 -12.02 21.15
N ALA A 18 -11.11 -11.66 20.04
CA ALA A 18 -11.80 -11.07 18.90
C ALA A 18 -12.66 -12.13 18.17
N LYS A 19 -13.88 -11.74 17.79
CA LYS A 19 -14.74 -12.59 16.95
C LYS A 19 -14.40 -12.41 15.50
N ILE A 20 -13.88 -13.45 14.85
CA ILE A 20 -13.62 -13.49 13.42
C ILE A 20 -14.87 -13.95 12.68
N MET A 21 -15.36 -13.15 11.75
CA MET A 21 -16.55 -13.44 10.97
C MET A 21 -16.17 -13.62 9.49
N MET A 22 -16.04 -14.87 9.09
CA MET A 22 -15.72 -15.23 7.70
C MET A 22 -16.92 -15.02 6.77
N ARG A 23 -16.64 -14.76 5.47
CA ARG A 23 -17.68 -14.54 4.43
C ARG A 23 -18.71 -13.50 4.88
N THR A 24 -18.21 -12.42 5.50
CA THR A 24 -19.03 -11.32 6.00
C THR A 24 -18.57 -10.03 5.33
N SER A 25 -19.42 -9.47 4.49
CA SER A 25 -19.15 -8.23 3.75
C SER A 25 -19.90 -7.08 4.39
N CYS A 26 -19.18 -6.03 4.80
CA CYS A 26 -19.80 -4.77 5.22
C CYS A 26 -20.52 -4.12 4.03
N THR A 27 -21.75 -3.67 4.22
CA THR A 27 -22.60 -3.07 3.19
C THR A 27 -23.09 -1.66 3.55
N GLY A 28 -22.76 -1.16 4.72
CA GLY A 28 -23.12 0.19 5.13
C GLY A 28 -22.87 0.48 6.58
N ILE A 29 -23.04 1.74 6.95
CA ILE A 29 -22.94 2.26 8.30
C ILE A 29 -24.37 2.39 8.90
N ILE A 30 -24.49 2.10 10.20
CA ILE A 30 -25.70 2.36 10.99
C ILE A 30 -25.49 3.68 11.74
N ARG A 31 -26.47 4.60 11.60
CA ARG A 31 -26.48 5.88 12.34
C ARG A 31 -27.74 6.01 13.17
N GLU A 32 -27.55 6.55 14.37
CA GLU A 32 -28.64 6.99 15.26
C GLU A 32 -28.30 8.40 15.76
N GLU A 33 -29.21 9.33 15.63
CA GLU A 33 -29.02 10.73 16.02
C GLU A 33 -27.74 11.34 15.43
N GLY A 34 -27.39 10.95 14.19
CA GLY A 34 -26.17 11.41 13.49
C GLY A 34 -24.88 10.65 13.85
N LYS A 35 -24.84 9.90 14.93
CA LYS A 35 -23.67 9.14 15.39
C LYS A 35 -23.59 7.77 14.72
N ILE A 36 -22.38 7.31 14.42
CA ILE A 36 -22.14 5.94 13.98
C ILE A 36 -22.30 5.02 15.19
N VAL A 37 -23.19 4.04 15.06
CA VAL A 37 -23.49 3.06 16.12
C VAL A 37 -23.29 1.62 15.67
N GLY A 38 -22.72 1.40 14.48
CA GLY A 38 -22.44 0.09 13.94
C GLY A 38 -22.40 0.02 12.43
N ILE A 39 -22.44 -1.19 11.91
CA ILE A 39 -22.41 -1.49 10.48
C ILE A 39 -23.54 -2.46 10.09
N ARG A 40 -23.98 -2.36 8.83
CA ARG A 40 -24.74 -3.40 8.15
C ARG A 40 -23.78 -4.33 7.42
N ALA A 41 -24.08 -5.61 7.41
CA ALA A 41 -23.27 -6.58 6.72
C ALA A 41 -24.12 -7.72 6.15
N ILE A 42 -23.55 -8.46 5.20
CA ILE A 42 -24.10 -9.73 4.72
C ILE A 42 -23.14 -10.82 5.18
N CYS A 43 -23.62 -11.70 6.06
CA CYS A 43 -22.88 -12.83 6.58
C CYS A 43 -23.41 -14.12 6.00
N MET A 44 -22.60 -14.86 5.22
CA MET A 44 -23.00 -16.11 4.57
C MET A 44 -24.28 -15.99 3.70
N GLY A 45 -24.54 -14.82 3.14
CA GLY A 45 -25.74 -14.52 2.34
C GLY A 45 -26.88 -13.86 3.12
N GLU A 46 -26.84 -13.85 4.44
CA GLU A 46 -27.89 -13.30 5.28
C GLU A 46 -27.54 -11.88 5.76
N PRO A 47 -28.48 -10.92 5.71
CA PRO A 47 -28.25 -9.57 6.21
C PRO A 47 -28.21 -9.57 7.75
N ILE A 48 -27.22 -8.88 8.28
CA ILE A 48 -27.05 -8.71 9.72
C ILE A 48 -26.71 -7.26 10.08
N GLU A 49 -26.98 -6.88 11.32
CA GLU A 49 -26.51 -5.64 11.90
C GLU A 49 -25.52 -5.93 13.02
N ILE A 50 -24.41 -5.19 13.06
CA ILE A 50 -23.40 -5.28 14.11
C ILE A 50 -23.31 -3.92 14.79
N ARG A 51 -23.74 -3.87 16.06
CA ARG A 51 -23.65 -2.66 16.88
C ARG A 51 -22.25 -2.51 17.45
N ALA A 52 -21.72 -1.29 17.42
CA ALA A 52 -20.40 -0.97 17.90
C ALA A 52 -20.31 0.47 18.42
N LYS A 53 -19.45 0.69 19.41
CA LYS A 53 -19.13 2.03 19.92
C LYS A 53 -18.24 2.82 18.98
N CYS A 54 -17.39 2.12 18.23
CA CYS A 54 -16.53 2.69 17.21
C CYS A 54 -16.30 1.66 16.09
N VAL A 55 -16.19 2.14 14.87
CA VAL A 55 -15.85 1.33 13.68
C VAL A 55 -14.41 1.58 13.30
N VAL A 56 -13.65 0.52 13.01
CA VAL A 56 -12.31 0.62 12.41
C VAL A 56 -12.41 0.23 10.94
N ALA A 57 -12.25 1.21 10.04
CA ALA A 57 -12.21 0.96 8.61
C ALA A 57 -10.82 0.47 8.22
N ALA A 58 -10.73 -0.79 7.83
CA ALA A 58 -9.51 -1.47 7.39
C ALA A 58 -9.73 -2.18 6.04
N ASP A 59 -10.63 -1.64 5.22
CA ASP A 59 -11.13 -2.19 3.98
C ASP A 59 -10.28 -1.80 2.75
N GLY A 60 -9.04 -1.37 2.99
CA GLY A 60 -8.05 -1.14 1.96
C GLY A 60 -8.29 0.13 1.13
N TYR A 61 -7.66 0.19 -0.04
CA TYR A 61 -7.68 1.39 -0.89
C TYR A 61 -9.09 1.82 -1.34
N GLU A 62 -10.02 0.88 -1.45
CA GLU A 62 -11.41 1.20 -1.81
C GLU A 62 -12.11 2.01 -0.75
N CYS A 63 -11.82 1.77 0.50
CA CYS A 63 -12.31 2.48 1.69
C CYS A 63 -13.80 2.85 1.64
N GLN A 64 -14.64 1.87 1.31
CA GLN A 64 -16.09 2.01 1.20
C GLN A 64 -16.70 2.43 2.55
N THR A 65 -16.20 1.82 3.64
CA THR A 65 -16.69 2.07 4.99
C THR A 65 -16.57 3.54 5.37
N ALA A 66 -15.44 4.17 5.04
CA ALA A 66 -15.24 5.59 5.30
C ALA A 66 -16.15 6.48 4.43
N ARG A 67 -16.37 6.12 3.16
CA ARG A 67 -17.29 6.86 2.29
C ARG A 67 -18.73 6.81 2.80
N TRP A 68 -19.19 5.65 3.29
CA TRP A 68 -20.50 5.56 3.95
C TRP A 68 -20.55 6.36 5.26
N ALA A 69 -19.42 6.55 5.91
CA ALA A 69 -19.30 7.42 7.08
C ALA A 69 -19.24 8.91 6.72
N GLY A 70 -19.16 9.28 5.43
CA GLY A 70 -19.13 10.67 4.97
C GLY A 70 -17.72 11.24 4.81
N ILE A 71 -16.67 10.42 4.98
CA ILE A 71 -15.28 10.83 4.77
C ILE A 71 -14.96 10.69 3.28
N ASP A 72 -14.44 11.75 2.64
CA ASP A 72 -14.06 11.70 1.24
C ASP A 72 -12.74 10.94 1.05
N THR A 73 -12.85 9.74 0.52
CA THR A 73 -11.71 8.86 0.20
C THR A 73 -11.58 8.60 -1.30
N LYS A 74 -12.17 9.45 -2.16
CA LYS A 74 -12.08 9.30 -3.61
C LYS A 74 -10.64 9.41 -4.06
N LEU A 75 -10.23 8.48 -4.93
CA LEU A 75 -8.92 8.45 -5.58
C LEU A 75 -9.07 8.86 -7.06
N LYS A 76 -8.11 9.63 -7.56
CA LYS A 76 -7.95 9.91 -8.99
C LYS A 76 -7.09 8.80 -9.61
N LEU A 77 -7.09 8.69 -10.93
CA LEU A 77 -6.19 7.76 -11.62
C LEU A 77 -4.70 8.06 -11.40
N SER A 78 -4.35 9.31 -11.10
CA SER A 78 -3.00 9.72 -10.70
C SER A 78 -2.60 9.24 -9.30
N ASP A 79 -3.56 8.88 -8.48
CA ASP A 79 -3.35 8.54 -7.07
C ASP A 79 -3.18 7.04 -6.84
N ILE A 80 -3.29 6.23 -7.90
CA ILE A 80 -3.28 4.77 -7.84
C ILE A 80 -2.37 4.16 -8.89
N ASP A 81 -1.78 3.03 -8.54
CA ASP A 81 -1.12 2.13 -9.50
C ASP A 81 -1.99 0.89 -9.72
N SER A 82 -2.12 0.51 -11.01
CA SER A 82 -2.73 -0.75 -11.41
C SER A 82 -1.69 -1.86 -11.32
N CYS A 83 -1.97 -2.89 -10.54
CA CYS A 83 -1.03 -3.96 -10.26
C CYS A 83 -1.56 -5.31 -10.72
N ILE A 84 -0.67 -6.13 -11.28
CA ILE A 84 -0.91 -7.54 -11.54
C ILE A 84 0.32 -8.35 -11.18
N GLN A 85 0.12 -9.55 -10.65
CA GLN A 85 1.18 -10.46 -10.27
C GLN A 85 0.83 -11.88 -10.67
N TYR A 86 1.80 -12.59 -11.22
CA TYR A 86 1.76 -14.03 -11.44
C TYR A 86 2.62 -14.73 -10.42
N ARG A 87 2.13 -15.82 -9.85
CA ARG A 87 3.00 -16.83 -9.27
C ARG A 87 3.42 -17.78 -10.39
N MET A 88 4.71 -17.78 -10.70
CA MET A 88 5.26 -18.58 -11.80
C MET A 88 6.17 -19.69 -11.26
N CYS A 89 6.22 -20.81 -11.96
CA CYS A 89 7.18 -21.90 -11.75
C CYS A 89 7.93 -22.21 -13.03
N ASN A 90 8.96 -23.09 -12.95
CA ASN A 90 9.86 -23.45 -14.05
C ASN A 90 10.55 -22.23 -14.66
N ILE A 91 10.99 -21.31 -13.83
CA ILE A 91 11.69 -20.09 -14.20
C ILE A 91 13.10 -20.08 -13.64
N ASP A 92 14.01 -19.45 -14.36
CA ASP A 92 15.42 -19.34 -13.96
C ASP A 92 15.67 -17.99 -13.27
N VAL A 93 15.38 -17.93 -11.98
CA VAL A 93 15.56 -16.74 -11.15
C VAL A 93 16.43 -17.05 -9.94
N ALA A 94 17.28 -16.10 -9.58
CA ALA A 94 18.15 -16.25 -8.41
C ALA A 94 17.30 -16.32 -7.13
N PRO A 95 17.59 -17.27 -6.24
CA PRO A 95 16.78 -17.46 -5.02
C PRO A 95 17.08 -16.45 -3.91
N ASP A 96 18.22 -15.76 -3.98
CA ASP A 96 18.82 -15.05 -2.84
C ASP A 96 18.53 -13.55 -2.82
N TYR A 97 17.94 -13.00 -3.89
CA TYR A 97 17.59 -11.58 -3.95
C TYR A 97 16.30 -11.30 -4.70
N CYS A 98 15.66 -10.18 -4.35
CA CYS A 98 14.51 -9.65 -5.07
C CYS A 98 14.98 -8.72 -6.19
N GLU A 99 14.35 -8.81 -7.36
CA GLU A 99 14.62 -7.91 -8.47
C GLU A 99 13.53 -6.84 -8.57
N PHE A 100 13.96 -5.63 -8.91
CA PHE A 100 13.10 -4.51 -9.26
C PHE A 100 13.55 -3.94 -10.59
N VAL A 101 12.64 -3.84 -11.56
CA VAL A 101 12.92 -3.27 -12.88
C VAL A 101 12.10 -2.00 -13.04
N ILE A 102 12.79 -0.89 -13.27
CA ILE A 102 12.22 0.45 -13.34
C ILE A 102 12.43 0.99 -14.76
N GLY A 103 11.61 1.93 -15.19
CA GLY A 103 11.74 2.62 -16.48
C GLY A 103 10.52 2.44 -17.36
N SER A 104 10.69 2.67 -18.67
CA SER A 104 9.60 2.65 -19.66
C SER A 104 8.87 1.31 -19.78
N VAL A 105 9.47 0.23 -19.29
CA VAL A 105 8.85 -1.12 -19.22
C VAL A 105 7.72 -1.20 -18.20
N ALA A 106 7.70 -0.30 -17.19
CA ALA A 106 6.68 -0.20 -16.16
C ALA A 106 6.34 1.27 -15.89
N PRO A 107 5.60 1.93 -16.77
CA PRO A 107 5.41 3.38 -16.73
C PRO A 107 4.87 3.90 -15.40
N GLY A 108 5.66 4.73 -14.71
CA GLY A 108 5.32 5.33 -13.42
C GLY A 108 5.34 4.39 -12.23
N GLY A 109 5.76 3.12 -12.42
CA GLY A 109 5.87 2.11 -11.38
C GLY A 109 7.11 1.24 -11.55
N TYR A 110 6.97 -0.07 -11.30
CA TYR A 110 8.07 -1.02 -11.46
C TYR A 110 7.58 -2.46 -11.64
N ILE A 111 8.46 -3.33 -12.19
CA ILE A 111 8.30 -4.78 -12.19
C ILE A 111 9.06 -5.35 -11.00
N TRP A 112 8.53 -6.41 -10.40
CA TRP A 112 9.21 -7.14 -9.33
C TRP A 112 9.30 -8.63 -9.64
N VAL A 113 10.41 -9.24 -9.21
CA VAL A 113 10.58 -10.70 -9.16
C VAL A 113 10.96 -11.08 -7.73
N PHE A 114 10.06 -11.74 -7.02
CA PHE A 114 10.24 -12.15 -5.63
C PHE A 114 10.33 -13.67 -5.54
N PRO A 115 11.53 -14.21 -5.39
CA PRO A 115 11.75 -15.66 -5.34
C PRO A 115 11.02 -16.31 -4.17
N LYS A 116 10.55 -17.53 -4.42
CA LYS A 116 9.94 -18.42 -3.42
C LYS A 116 10.75 -19.70 -3.22
N GLY A 117 11.86 -19.85 -3.94
CA GLY A 117 12.68 -21.06 -4.01
C GLY A 117 12.21 -22.06 -5.06
N ASN A 118 13.08 -23.00 -5.41
CA ASN A 118 12.79 -24.12 -6.31
C ASN A 118 12.21 -23.69 -7.69
N GLY A 119 12.75 -22.61 -8.28
CA GLY A 119 12.28 -22.11 -9.59
C GLY A 119 10.86 -21.55 -9.55
N VAL A 120 10.39 -21.10 -8.38
CA VAL A 120 9.12 -20.41 -8.19
C VAL A 120 9.36 -18.97 -7.77
N ALA A 121 8.63 -18.02 -8.35
CA ALA A 121 8.64 -16.62 -7.92
C ALA A 121 7.26 -15.97 -8.09
N ASN A 122 7.05 -14.88 -7.33
CA ASN A 122 6.04 -13.90 -7.64
C ASN A 122 6.64 -12.89 -8.61
N VAL A 123 6.10 -12.81 -9.82
CA VAL A 123 6.50 -11.91 -10.88
C VAL A 123 5.34 -10.95 -11.14
N GLY A 124 5.55 -9.68 -10.96
CA GLY A 124 4.45 -8.74 -11.08
C GLY A 124 4.89 -7.34 -11.49
N ILE A 125 3.93 -6.48 -11.72
CA ILE A 125 4.10 -5.09 -12.16
C ILE A 125 3.10 -4.18 -11.48
N GLY A 126 3.52 -2.96 -11.18
CA GLY A 126 2.68 -1.80 -10.95
C GLY A 126 2.87 -0.80 -12.07
N VAL A 127 1.79 -0.22 -12.55
CA VAL A 127 1.80 0.85 -13.58
C VAL A 127 0.90 1.97 -13.07
N ALA A 128 1.37 3.21 -13.17
CA ALA A 128 0.57 4.37 -12.78
C ALA A 128 -0.77 4.39 -13.52
N GLY A 129 -1.88 4.48 -12.79
CA GLY A 129 -3.22 4.33 -13.34
C GLY A 129 -3.54 5.33 -14.44
N GLN A 130 -3.00 6.55 -14.36
CA GLN A 130 -3.15 7.58 -15.41
C GLN A 130 -2.45 7.21 -16.73
N LEU A 131 -1.49 6.28 -16.71
CA LEU A 131 -0.75 5.81 -17.88
C LEU A 131 -1.36 4.53 -18.48
N CYS A 132 -2.31 3.88 -17.81
CA CYS A 132 -3.10 2.79 -18.34
C CYS A 132 -4.17 3.33 -19.30
N LYS A 133 -3.94 3.30 -20.61
CA LYS A 133 -4.84 3.85 -21.63
C LYS A 133 -5.17 2.82 -22.70
N GLY A 134 -6.45 2.66 -23.00
CA GLY A 134 -6.93 1.72 -24.02
C GLY A 134 -6.56 0.28 -23.64
N ASN A 135 -5.79 -0.40 -24.51
CA ASN A 135 -5.30 -1.76 -24.27
C ASN A 135 -3.95 -1.80 -23.53
N ALA A 136 -3.37 -0.63 -23.19
CA ALA A 136 -2.12 -0.54 -22.45
C ALA A 136 -2.39 -0.57 -20.95
N ASP A 137 -2.59 -1.77 -20.42
CA ASP A 137 -2.80 -2.05 -19.00
C ASP A 137 -1.59 -2.73 -18.36
N ALA A 138 -1.60 -2.88 -17.05
CA ALA A 138 -0.51 -3.53 -16.31
C ALA A 138 -0.24 -4.95 -16.82
N LYS A 139 -1.27 -5.69 -17.24
CA LYS A 139 -1.13 -7.05 -17.77
C LYS A 139 -0.36 -7.06 -19.08
N MET A 140 -0.67 -6.17 -20.00
CA MET A 140 0.00 -6.07 -21.30
C MET A 140 1.51 -5.77 -21.12
N TYR A 141 1.86 -4.85 -20.21
CA TYR A 141 3.26 -4.55 -19.92
C TYR A 141 4.00 -5.75 -19.31
N LEU A 142 3.39 -6.44 -18.34
CA LEU A 142 3.97 -7.60 -17.70
C LEU A 142 4.17 -8.75 -18.69
N ASP A 143 3.15 -9.07 -19.50
CA ASP A 143 3.22 -10.14 -20.49
C ASP A 143 4.30 -9.88 -21.53
N LYS A 144 4.41 -8.63 -22.01
CA LYS A 144 5.44 -8.22 -22.94
C LYS A 144 6.85 -8.37 -22.35
N TRP A 145 7.05 -7.96 -21.11
CA TRP A 145 8.34 -8.08 -20.44
C TRP A 145 8.72 -9.54 -20.19
N ILE A 146 7.80 -10.37 -19.71
CA ILE A 146 8.03 -11.81 -19.50
C ILE A 146 8.38 -12.50 -20.82
N ALA A 147 7.70 -12.18 -21.91
CA ALA A 147 7.94 -12.78 -23.22
C ALA A 147 9.32 -12.41 -23.79
N ALA A 148 9.88 -11.27 -23.40
CA ALA A 148 11.20 -10.82 -23.86
C ALA A 148 12.36 -11.38 -23.04
N ASP A 149 12.13 -11.87 -21.83
CA ASP A 149 13.18 -12.36 -20.94
C ASP A 149 13.30 -13.89 -21.02
N PRO A 150 14.46 -14.43 -21.50
CA PRO A 150 14.65 -15.85 -21.69
C PRO A 150 14.53 -16.69 -20.41
N ARG A 151 14.69 -16.10 -19.23
CA ARG A 151 14.54 -16.78 -17.94
C ARG A 151 13.12 -17.31 -17.70
N PHE A 152 12.14 -16.73 -18.34
CA PHE A 152 10.72 -17.10 -18.22
C PHE A 152 10.20 -17.98 -19.35
N LYS A 153 11.06 -18.35 -20.34
CA LYS A 153 10.66 -19.09 -21.55
C LYS A 153 9.85 -20.36 -21.28
N ASN A 154 10.22 -21.11 -20.24
CA ASN A 154 9.55 -22.35 -19.84
C ASN A 154 8.58 -22.16 -18.66
N GLY A 155 8.38 -20.92 -18.25
CA GLY A 155 7.60 -20.56 -17.10
C GLY A 155 6.12 -20.92 -17.27
N GLN A 156 5.50 -21.35 -16.18
CA GLN A 156 4.07 -21.61 -16.08
C GLN A 156 3.45 -20.75 -15.00
N ILE A 157 2.29 -20.18 -15.28
CA ILE A 157 1.54 -19.38 -14.32
C ILE A 157 0.69 -20.31 -13.46
N LEU A 158 0.93 -20.29 -12.15
CA LEU A 158 0.17 -21.06 -11.15
C LEU A 158 -0.98 -20.27 -10.54
N GLU A 159 -0.83 -18.96 -10.44
CA GLU A 159 -1.80 -18.07 -9.80
C GLU A 159 -1.69 -16.66 -10.40
N ILE A 160 -2.83 -15.99 -10.53
CA ILE A 160 -2.92 -14.59 -10.97
C ILE A 160 -3.57 -13.78 -9.85
N MET A 161 -2.93 -12.68 -9.48
CA MET A 161 -3.46 -11.71 -8.53
C MET A 161 -3.44 -10.33 -9.16
N GLY A 162 -4.51 -9.56 -8.97
CA GLY A 162 -4.59 -8.18 -9.44
C GLY A 162 -5.22 -7.28 -8.39
N GLY A 163 -4.93 -6.00 -8.46
CA GLY A 163 -5.48 -5.00 -7.56
C GLY A 163 -4.93 -3.62 -7.85
N PHE A 164 -5.28 -2.69 -6.99
CA PHE A 164 -4.76 -1.33 -7.04
C PHE A 164 -4.07 -1.00 -5.73
N VAL A 165 -3.11 -0.09 -5.82
CA VAL A 165 -2.37 0.44 -4.67
C VAL A 165 -2.47 1.95 -4.73
N SER A 166 -2.86 2.59 -3.62
CA SER A 166 -2.80 4.05 -3.54
C SER A 166 -1.34 4.50 -3.38
N THR A 167 -0.93 5.43 -4.22
CA THR A 167 0.45 5.95 -4.24
C THR A 167 0.46 7.47 -4.10
N CYS A 168 -0.51 8.00 -3.38
CA CYS A 168 -0.72 9.42 -3.07
C CYS A 168 -0.50 9.70 -1.58
N PRO A 169 -0.46 10.97 -1.16
CA PRO A 169 -0.40 11.34 0.26
C PRO A 169 -1.55 10.79 1.09
N GLY A 170 -1.32 10.63 2.39
CA GLY A 170 -2.34 10.25 3.36
C GLY A 170 -3.53 11.20 3.38
N LEU A 171 -4.64 10.77 3.93
CA LEU A 171 -5.82 11.62 4.12
C LEU A 171 -5.50 12.77 5.09
N ASP A 172 -6.18 13.92 4.90
CA ASP A 172 -6.08 15.06 5.81
C ASP A 172 -6.46 14.69 7.25
N CYS A 173 -7.39 13.76 7.40
CA CYS A 173 -7.79 13.22 8.69
C CYS A 173 -8.35 11.80 8.52
N ALA A 174 -7.79 10.84 9.25
CA ALA A 174 -8.21 9.44 9.23
C ALA A 174 -9.13 9.08 10.41
N VAL A 175 -9.68 10.08 11.10
CA VAL A 175 -10.65 9.88 12.20
C VAL A 175 -11.83 10.83 12.06
N ASP A 176 -12.99 10.35 12.48
CA ASP A 176 -14.18 11.16 12.75
C ASP A 176 -14.94 10.56 13.93
N ASP A 177 -16.09 11.14 14.32
CA ASP A 177 -16.89 10.63 15.44
C ASP A 177 -17.24 9.15 15.23
N ASN A 178 -16.79 8.31 16.17
CA ASN A 178 -17.02 6.87 16.21
C ASN A 178 -16.42 6.07 15.02
N ILE A 179 -15.39 6.60 14.33
CA ILE A 179 -14.69 5.88 13.27
C ILE A 179 -13.20 6.23 13.20
N ILE A 180 -12.38 5.21 12.95
CA ILE A 180 -10.93 5.31 12.66
C ILE A 180 -10.63 4.57 11.35
N LEU A 181 -9.81 5.14 10.49
CA LEU A 181 -9.26 4.51 9.29
C LEU A 181 -7.82 4.07 9.53
N VAL A 182 -7.43 2.88 9.05
CA VAL A 182 -6.08 2.33 9.23
C VAL A 182 -5.49 1.81 7.92
N GLY A 183 -4.17 1.81 7.82
CA GLY A 183 -3.46 1.29 6.64
C GLY A 183 -3.87 1.97 5.35
N ASP A 184 -4.07 1.19 4.30
CA ASP A 184 -4.43 1.68 2.96
C ASP A 184 -5.78 2.41 2.93
N ALA A 185 -6.69 2.09 3.84
CA ALA A 185 -7.95 2.83 4.00
C ALA A 185 -7.73 4.30 4.39
N ALA A 186 -6.64 4.59 5.10
CA ALA A 186 -6.19 5.94 5.45
C ALA A 186 -5.11 6.47 4.49
N ARG A 187 -4.79 5.74 3.40
CA ARG A 187 -3.68 6.01 2.48
C ARG A 187 -2.32 6.06 3.17
N ILE A 188 -2.14 5.30 4.25
CA ILE A 188 -0.87 5.22 4.97
C ILE A 188 -0.06 4.04 4.41
N ILE A 189 0.54 4.28 3.26
CA ILE A 189 1.30 3.33 2.46
C ILE A 189 2.54 4.04 1.91
N ASP A 190 3.62 3.34 1.66
CA ASP A 190 4.82 3.92 1.04
C ASP A 190 4.59 4.13 -0.47
N PRO A 191 4.58 5.37 -0.98
CA PRO A 191 4.22 5.64 -2.37
C PRO A 191 5.26 5.16 -3.39
N ILE A 192 6.54 5.00 -3.01
CA ILE A 192 7.59 4.49 -3.91
C ILE A 192 7.48 2.98 -4.08
N THR A 193 7.29 2.26 -2.96
CA THR A 193 7.37 0.80 -2.97
C THR A 193 6.00 0.12 -3.04
N GLY A 194 4.90 0.86 -2.84
CA GLY A 194 3.58 0.28 -2.65
C GLY A 194 3.49 -0.54 -1.34
N GLY A 195 4.46 -0.39 -0.44
CA GLY A 195 4.59 -1.18 0.78
C GLY A 195 3.63 -0.76 1.88
N GLY A 196 2.51 -1.47 2.05
CA GLY A 196 1.45 -1.15 3.02
C GLY A 196 1.44 -2.02 4.28
N ILE A 197 1.94 -3.26 4.23
CA ILE A 197 1.75 -4.27 5.30
C ILE A 197 2.26 -3.78 6.67
N CYS A 198 3.50 -3.28 6.73
CA CYS A 198 4.08 -2.78 7.98
C CYS A 198 3.33 -1.54 8.51
N HIS A 199 2.88 -0.67 7.61
CA HIS A 199 2.11 0.53 7.97
C HIS A 199 0.73 0.15 8.48
N ALA A 200 0.05 -0.80 7.84
CA ALA A 200 -1.24 -1.32 8.30
C ALA A 200 -1.14 -1.96 9.70
N CYS A 201 -0.11 -2.78 9.95
CA CYS A 201 0.14 -3.36 11.28
C CYS A 201 0.38 -2.28 12.34
N ARG A 202 1.19 -1.27 12.03
CA ARG A 202 1.49 -0.16 12.97
C ARG A 202 0.27 0.70 13.26
N THR A 203 -0.46 1.09 12.23
CA THR A 203 -1.66 1.92 12.40
C THR A 203 -2.78 1.15 13.10
N GLY A 204 -2.94 -0.15 12.83
CA GLY A 204 -3.84 -1.03 13.56
C GLY A 204 -3.49 -1.10 15.06
N MET A 205 -2.19 -1.22 15.39
CA MET A 205 -1.71 -1.19 16.77
C MET A 205 -1.96 0.17 17.44
N TYR A 206 -1.76 1.29 16.74
CA TYR A 206 -2.04 2.62 17.27
C TYR A 206 -3.52 2.83 17.50
N ALA A 207 -4.37 2.42 16.56
CA ALA A 207 -5.83 2.45 16.72
C ALA A 207 -6.26 1.63 17.95
N GLY A 208 -5.73 0.41 18.13
CA GLY A 208 -6.01 -0.42 19.28
C GLY A 208 -5.66 0.25 20.61
N LYS A 209 -4.50 0.91 20.71
CA LYS A 209 -4.09 1.68 21.90
C LYS A 209 -5.05 2.81 22.23
N VAL A 210 -5.39 3.63 21.23
CA VAL A 210 -6.28 4.78 21.42
C VAL A 210 -7.70 4.32 21.75
N LEU A 211 -8.23 3.32 21.06
CA LEU A 211 -9.55 2.77 21.34
C LEU A 211 -9.66 2.16 22.74
N THR A 212 -8.57 1.59 23.25
CA THR A 212 -8.52 1.09 24.63
C THR A 212 -8.75 2.22 25.65
N GLU A 213 -8.09 3.37 25.45
CA GLU A 213 -8.28 4.53 26.34
C GLU A 213 -9.68 5.15 26.14
N CYS A 214 -10.15 5.29 24.91
CA CYS A 214 -11.51 5.74 24.62
C CYS A 214 -12.57 4.83 25.28
N ALA A 215 -12.36 3.54 25.31
CA ALA A 215 -13.27 2.59 25.93
C ALA A 215 -13.36 2.74 27.47
N LYS A 216 -12.25 3.10 28.13
CA LYS A 216 -12.22 3.35 29.58
C LYS A 216 -13.04 4.56 29.98
N ILE A 217 -13.02 5.62 29.16
CA ILE A 217 -13.74 6.87 29.43
C ILE A 217 -15.13 6.92 28.79
N GLY A 218 -15.44 5.98 27.88
CA GLY A 218 -16.70 5.93 27.16
C GLY A 218 -16.87 6.99 26.07
N ASP A 219 -15.79 7.66 25.65
CA ASP A 219 -15.80 8.72 24.63
C ASP A 219 -15.07 8.25 23.37
N PHE A 220 -15.78 8.24 22.23
CA PHE A 220 -15.29 7.91 20.90
C PHE A 220 -15.49 9.07 19.91
N SER A 221 -15.57 10.30 20.43
CA SER A 221 -15.62 11.49 19.61
C SER A 221 -14.35 11.67 18.78
N LYS A 222 -14.43 12.41 17.67
CA LYS A 222 -13.26 12.78 16.87
C LYS A 222 -12.13 13.31 17.75
N LYS A 223 -12.46 14.17 18.73
CA LYS A 223 -11.47 14.73 19.66
C LYS A 223 -10.75 13.64 20.48
N ALA A 224 -11.49 12.66 20.98
CA ALA A 224 -10.92 11.56 21.75
C ALA A 224 -10.06 10.62 20.88
N LEU A 225 -10.34 10.53 19.58
CA LEU A 225 -9.61 9.72 18.61
C LEU A 225 -8.38 10.43 18.01
N MET A 226 -8.25 11.76 18.12
CA MET A 226 -7.12 12.53 17.58
C MET A 226 -5.72 12.06 18.02
N PRO A 227 -5.49 11.47 19.21
CA PRO A 227 -4.20 10.90 19.54
C PRO A 227 -3.69 9.86 18.52
N TYR A 228 -4.59 9.15 17.82
CA TYR A 228 -4.23 8.25 16.73
C TYR A 228 -3.59 9.00 15.55
N GLU A 229 -4.19 10.13 15.12
CA GLU A 229 -3.63 10.99 14.08
C GLU A 229 -2.21 11.41 14.43
N LYS A 230 -2.02 11.91 15.65
CA LYS A 230 -0.70 12.34 16.09
C LYS A 230 0.32 11.20 16.07
N MET A 231 -0.05 9.99 16.53
CA MET A 231 0.87 8.85 16.61
C MET A 231 1.42 8.42 15.26
N TRP A 232 0.59 8.37 14.21
CA TRP A 232 1.07 7.95 12.91
C TRP A 232 1.74 9.09 12.15
N ARG A 233 1.25 10.34 12.26
CA ARG A 233 1.86 11.50 11.62
C ARG A 233 3.27 11.76 12.14
N ASP A 234 3.44 11.88 13.43
CA ASP A 234 4.76 12.08 14.05
C ASP A 234 5.80 11.03 13.64
N ARG A 235 5.34 9.84 13.23
CA ARG A 235 6.23 8.71 12.95
C ARG A 235 6.48 8.45 11.48
N MET A 236 5.53 8.77 10.63
CA MET A 236 5.52 8.28 9.24
C MET A 236 5.24 9.36 8.20
N GLU A 237 4.50 10.41 8.51
CA GLU A 237 3.98 11.37 7.53
C GLU A 237 5.09 12.00 6.69
N ASP A 238 6.09 12.58 7.34
CA ASP A 238 7.21 13.24 6.65
C ASP A 238 7.95 12.30 5.68
N LYS A 239 8.16 11.05 6.12
CA LYS A 239 8.79 10.05 5.27
C LYS A 239 7.92 9.70 4.07
N LEU A 240 6.63 9.45 4.31
CA LEU A 240 5.70 9.08 3.24
C LEU A 240 5.51 10.22 2.23
N PHE A 241 5.45 11.45 2.72
CA PHE A 241 5.35 12.63 1.86
C PHE A 241 6.61 12.81 0.98
N ARG A 242 7.81 12.69 1.57
CA ARG A 242 9.07 12.72 0.81
C ARG A 242 9.14 11.61 -0.23
N ASN A 243 8.72 10.40 0.13
CA ASN A 243 8.68 9.28 -0.80
C ASN A 243 7.71 9.54 -1.95
N TRP A 244 6.55 10.14 -1.68
CA TRP A 244 5.61 10.54 -2.72
C TRP A 244 6.23 11.55 -3.69
N MET A 245 6.86 12.61 -3.19
CA MET A 245 7.53 13.60 -4.03
C MET A 245 8.64 12.97 -4.88
N ALA A 246 9.45 12.09 -4.29
CA ALA A 246 10.49 11.37 -5.01
C ALA A 246 9.91 10.49 -6.13
N LYS A 247 8.80 9.77 -5.86
CA LYS A 247 8.09 8.98 -6.88
C LYS A 247 7.63 9.84 -8.05
N GLU A 248 6.98 10.98 -7.77
CA GLU A 248 6.49 11.88 -8.82
C GLU A 248 7.63 12.35 -9.73
N LYS A 249 8.81 12.60 -9.17
CA LYS A 249 9.98 12.98 -9.97
C LYS A 249 10.56 11.81 -10.75
N LEU A 250 10.75 10.66 -10.11
CA LEU A 250 11.25 9.45 -10.79
C LEU A 250 10.40 9.10 -12.02
N ALA A 251 9.09 9.28 -11.94
CA ALA A 251 8.17 9.03 -13.03
C ALA A 251 8.37 9.97 -14.26
N THR A 252 9.15 11.04 -14.13
CA THR A 252 9.45 11.99 -15.22
C THR A 252 10.81 11.74 -15.89
N LEU A 253 11.63 10.84 -15.34
CA LEU A 253 12.96 10.55 -15.88
C LEU A 253 12.89 9.58 -17.06
N ASP A 254 13.81 9.73 -17.99
CA ASP A 254 14.02 8.77 -19.07
C ASP A 254 14.87 7.57 -18.63
N ASP A 255 14.87 6.51 -19.43
CA ASP A 255 15.55 5.26 -19.09
C ASP A 255 17.08 5.45 -18.96
N ASP A 256 17.71 6.29 -19.78
CA ASP A 256 19.15 6.56 -19.71
C ASP A 256 19.53 7.22 -18.38
N THR A 257 18.74 8.19 -17.94
CA THR A 257 18.93 8.85 -16.63
C THR A 257 18.71 7.89 -15.49
N ILE A 258 17.68 7.03 -15.54
CA ILE A 258 17.41 5.99 -14.54
C ILE A 258 18.58 5.00 -14.46
N ASP A 259 19.07 4.52 -15.60
CA ASP A 259 20.21 3.61 -15.68
C ASP A 259 21.48 4.21 -15.06
N ASP A 260 21.76 5.48 -15.34
CA ASP A 260 22.91 6.18 -14.77
C ASP A 260 22.77 6.35 -13.24
N LEU A 261 21.56 6.64 -12.75
CA LEU A 261 21.28 6.70 -11.32
C LEU A 261 21.49 5.33 -10.64
N ILE A 262 21.02 4.24 -11.24
CA ILE A 262 21.20 2.89 -10.70
C ILE A 262 22.68 2.50 -10.68
N LYS A 263 23.43 2.76 -11.75
CA LYS A 263 24.88 2.53 -11.83
C LYS A 263 25.62 3.32 -10.73
N MET A 264 25.26 4.58 -10.52
CA MET A 264 25.85 5.41 -9.47
C MET A 264 25.56 4.85 -8.07
N ILE A 265 24.29 4.48 -7.80
CA ILE A 265 23.87 3.90 -6.53
C ILE A 265 24.62 2.59 -6.26
N SER A 266 24.82 1.74 -7.28
CA SER A 266 25.51 0.45 -7.15
C SER A 266 27.00 0.60 -6.76
N THR A 267 27.61 1.75 -7.05
CA THR A 267 29.02 2.05 -6.73
C THR A 267 29.20 2.91 -5.49
N ALA A 268 28.12 3.40 -4.89
CA ALA A 268 28.14 4.27 -3.72
C ALA A 268 28.21 3.44 -2.42
N ASP A 269 28.97 3.91 -1.43
CA ASP A 269 28.99 3.32 -0.08
C ASP A 269 27.75 3.80 0.71
N ILE A 270 26.60 3.24 0.38
CA ILE A 270 25.32 3.57 1.03
C ILE A 270 25.09 2.59 2.17
N LYS A 271 25.31 3.06 3.41
CA LYS A 271 25.11 2.23 4.63
C LYS A 271 23.67 1.83 4.87
N GLU A 272 22.73 2.67 4.47
CA GLU A 272 21.30 2.43 4.60
C GLU A 272 20.57 2.97 3.39
N VAL A 273 19.80 2.10 2.72
CA VAL A 273 19.01 2.45 1.53
C VAL A 273 17.75 3.19 1.98
N THR A 274 17.84 4.51 2.05
CA THR A 274 16.72 5.41 2.30
C THR A 274 16.62 6.43 1.17
N VAL A 275 15.42 6.96 0.91
CA VAL A 275 15.23 8.02 -0.08
C VAL A 275 16.12 9.22 0.21
N TYR A 276 16.29 9.58 1.48
CA TYR A 276 17.19 10.65 1.89
C TYR A 276 18.66 10.38 1.49
N ASN A 277 19.19 9.20 1.80
CA ASN A 277 20.58 8.85 1.47
C ASN A 277 20.78 8.73 -0.04
N LEU A 278 19.79 8.21 -0.77
CA LEU A 278 19.81 8.16 -2.22
C LEU A 278 19.83 9.57 -2.83
N LEU A 279 18.92 10.45 -2.43
CA LEU A 279 18.86 11.83 -2.92
C LEU A 279 20.13 12.60 -2.61
N LYS A 280 20.70 12.43 -1.41
CA LYS A 280 21.99 13.04 -1.03
C LYS A 280 23.12 12.60 -1.95
N THR A 281 23.21 11.30 -2.24
CA THR A 281 24.22 10.74 -3.15
C THR A 281 24.00 11.22 -4.59
N ILE A 282 22.75 11.32 -5.04
CA ILE A 282 22.40 11.85 -6.37
C ILE A 282 22.78 13.32 -6.46
N LYS A 283 22.52 14.13 -5.45
CA LYS A 283 22.85 15.56 -5.42
C LYS A 283 24.33 15.85 -5.67
N GLU A 284 25.21 14.99 -5.16
CA GLU A 284 26.65 15.16 -5.33
C GLU A 284 27.12 15.01 -6.80
N LYS A 285 26.45 14.16 -7.59
CA LYS A 285 26.85 13.81 -8.98
C LYS A 285 25.90 14.35 -10.05
N TYR A 286 24.62 14.47 -9.73
CA TYR A 286 23.56 14.89 -10.65
C TYR A 286 22.65 15.95 -9.99
N PRO A 287 23.19 17.14 -9.66
CA PRO A 287 22.41 18.17 -8.95
C PRO A 287 21.13 18.57 -9.68
N GLN A 288 21.12 18.51 -11.02
CA GLN A 288 19.93 18.80 -11.83
C GLN A 288 18.78 17.82 -11.62
N VAL A 289 19.06 16.58 -11.21
CA VAL A 289 18.01 15.56 -10.95
C VAL A 289 17.31 15.82 -9.61
N VAL A 290 17.99 16.47 -8.70
CA VAL A 290 17.46 16.84 -7.38
C VAL A 290 17.02 18.29 -7.29
N GLU A 291 17.07 19.03 -8.37
CA GLU A 291 16.51 20.39 -8.48
C GLU A 291 15.00 20.33 -8.21
N GLY A 292 14.54 21.09 -7.23
CA GLY A 292 13.15 21.02 -6.72
C GLY A 292 12.92 19.98 -5.58
N PHE A 293 14.00 19.38 -5.05
CA PHE A 293 13.98 18.49 -3.87
C PHE A 293 14.87 18.99 -2.74
N GLU A 294 15.31 20.24 -2.79
CA GLU A 294 16.21 20.82 -1.79
C GLU A 294 15.64 20.68 -0.38
N ASP A 295 14.31 20.77 -0.24
CA ASP A 295 13.59 20.63 1.03
C ASP A 295 13.48 19.17 1.52
N LEU A 296 13.91 18.20 0.73
CA LEU A 296 13.85 16.76 1.07
C LEU A 296 15.19 16.18 1.51
N ILE A 297 16.25 16.96 1.42
CA ILE A 297 17.64 16.53 1.68
C ILE A 297 18.17 17.15 2.98
#